data_d5f3b5a443da2ca7de76aa24fddce266
#
_entry.id   d5f3b5a443da2ca7de76aa24fddce266
#
_cell.length_a   1.000
_cell.length_b   1.000
_cell.length_c   1.000
_cell.angle_alpha   90.00
_cell.angle_beta   90.00
_cell.angle_gamma   90.00
#
_symmetry.space_group_name_H-M   'P 1'
#
loop_
_entity.id
_entity.type
_entity.pdbx_description
1 polymer ?
#
loop_
_entity_poly.entity_id
_entity_poly.type
_entity_poly.pdbx_seq_one_letter_code
_entity_poly.pdbx_strand_id
1 'polypeptide(L)'
;KEGEQVEMKVGISFVDMEGAANNFKQEIASKNFAQVKQEASDLWNKELSRIRISGGTDDEKTVFYTSLYHTMIDPRIYTDVDGRYIGGDKKVHEQDGTFTKRTIFSGWDVFRSQFPLQAMINPRLVSDALNSLITMADQSRREYYERWELLNSYSGCMIGNPALSVLADAYMKGIRTYDVEKAYQYAVNTSAKFGNDSLGYTPEPLSISYTLEYAYADWCVAQLAKALGKEEDAKRFYEKGKAYRNMFDAEKGWFRPRNADGSWKAWPENALTEEWYGCIESNAYQQGWFVPHDVPGMVELMGGKEEVIANLTNLFDHTPSDMLWNDYYNHANEP
;
A
#
# COMPACT_ATOMS: atom_id res chain seq x y z
N LYS A 1 27.75 -2.24 -38.47
CA LYS A 1 28.68 -1.25 -39.07
C LYS A 1 28.46 0.05 -38.29
N GLU A 2 29.49 0.89 -38.27
CA GLU A 2 29.37 2.21 -37.63
C GLU A 2 28.25 3.01 -38.32
N GLY A 3 27.25 3.55 -37.50
CA GLY A 3 26.08 4.26 -38.01
C GLY A 3 24.93 3.38 -38.46
N GLU A 4 25.01 2.05 -38.38
CA GLU A 4 23.92 1.15 -38.70
C GLU A 4 22.88 1.15 -37.55
N GLN A 5 21.60 1.40 -37.86
CA GLN A 5 20.50 1.31 -36.91
C GLN A 5 19.95 -0.12 -36.91
N VAL A 6 19.80 -0.70 -35.72
CA VAL A 6 19.23 -2.02 -35.52
C VAL A 6 17.98 -1.89 -34.64
N GLU A 7 16.85 -2.37 -35.12
CA GLU A 7 15.64 -2.52 -34.31
C GLU A 7 15.58 -3.92 -33.70
N MET A 8 15.31 -3.98 -32.39
CA MET A 8 15.02 -5.22 -31.69
C MET A 8 13.60 -5.14 -31.13
N LYS A 9 12.82 -6.20 -31.32
CA LYS A 9 11.49 -6.39 -30.76
C LYS A 9 11.50 -7.58 -29.84
N VAL A 10 10.91 -7.44 -28.65
CA VAL A 10 10.88 -8.47 -27.61
C VAL A 10 9.44 -8.72 -27.19
N GLY A 11 9.01 -9.97 -27.19
CA GLY A 11 7.78 -10.42 -26.55
C GLY A 11 8.11 -11.07 -25.22
N ILE A 12 7.29 -10.84 -24.22
CA ILE A 12 7.40 -11.45 -22.89
C ILE A 12 6.08 -12.10 -22.48
N SER A 13 6.15 -13.12 -21.62
CA SER A 13 5.03 -13.74 -20.95
C SER A 13 5.46 -14.22 -19.58
N PHE A 14 4.57 -14.21 -18.62
CA PHE A 14 4.77 -14.87 -17.32
C PHE A 14 4.29 -16.32 -17.33
N VAL A 15 3.72 -16.80 -18.44
CA VAL A 15 3.13 -18.15 -18.57
C VAL A 15 4.11 -19.10 -19.24
N ASP A 16 4.42 -18.86 -20.53
CA ASP A 16 5.29 -19.72 -21.33
C ASP A 16 5.84 -19.02 -22.59
N MET A 17 6.67 -19.73 -23.36
CA MET A 17 7.23 -19.21 -24.61
C MET A 17 6.19 -19.00 -25.70
N GLU A 18 5.13 -19.82 -25.73
CA GLU A 18 4.04 -19.68 -26.69
C GLU A 18 3.25 -18.38 -26.40
N GLY A 19 2.97 -18.10 -25.11
CA GLY A 19 2.42 -16.82 -24.67
C GLY A 19 3.26 -15.63 -25.09
N ALA A 20 4.58 -15.70 -24.90
CA ALA A 20 5.50 -14.64 -25.32
C ALA A 20 5.49 -14.42 -26.86
N ALA A 21 5.45 -15.49 -27.65
CA ALA A 21 5.33 -15.42 -29.09
C ALA A 21 3.97 -14.84 -29.53
N ASN A 22 2.89 -15.20 -28.86
CA ASN A 22 1.55 -14.68 -29.12
C ASN A 22 1.45 -13.19 -28.76
N ASN A 23 1.94 -12.77 -27.60
CA ASN A 23 1.99 -11.36 -27.19
C ASN A 23 2.80 -10.54 -28.21
N PHE A 24 3.99 -11.02 -28.60
CA PHE A 24 4.78 -10.38 -29.64
C PHE A 24 4.01 -10.20 -30.94
N LYS A 25 3.35 -11.27 -31.41
CA LYS A 25 2.59 -11.27 -32.68
C LYS A 25 1.43 -10.28 -32.65
N GLN A 26 0.70 -10.23 -31.54
CA GLN A 26 -0.50 -9.41 -31.42
C GLN A 26 -0.16 -7.93 -31.17
N GLU A 27 0.86 -7.64 -30.39
CA GLU A 27 1.13 -6.29 -29.90
C GLU A 27 2.08 -5.49 -30.83
N ILE A 28 3.18 -6.11 -31.31
CA ILE A 28 4.28 -5.34 -31.92
C ILE A 28 4.81 -5.90 -33.25
N ALA A 29 4.51 -7.14 -33.64
CA ALA A 29 5.15 -7.75 -34.80
C ALA A 29 5.00 -6.94 -36.09
N SER A 30 3.81 -6.42 -36.35
CA SER A 30 3.45 -5.66 -37.56
C SER A 30 3.83 -4.17 -37.52
N LYS A 31 4.34 -3.67 -36.39
CA LYS A 31 4.59 -2.24 -36.17
C LYS A 31 6.10 -1.95 -36.21
N ASN A 32 6.47 -0.77 -36.70
CA ASN A 32 7.83 -0.25 -36.56
C ASN A 32 7.96 0.57 -35.27
N PHE A 33 9.20 0.95 -34.92
CA PHE A 33 9.49 1.73 -33.70
C PHE A 33 8.68 3.03 -33.59
N ALA A 34 8.54 3.78 -34.70
CA ALA A 34 7.81 5.05 -34.69
C ALA A 34 6.33 4.86 -34.36
N GLN A 35 5.71 3.78 -34.87
CA GLN A 35 4.32 3.44 -34.57
C GLN A 35 4.14 3.06 -33.10
N VAL A 36 5.01 2.20 -32.55
CA VAL A 36 4.94 1.82 -31.12
C VAL A 36 5.16 3.02 -30.22
N LYS A 37 6.13 3.89 -30.55
CA LYS A 37 6.38 5.13 -29.82
C LYS A 37 5.16 6.06 -29.82
N GLN A 38 4.50 6.24 -30.98
CA GLN A 38 3.33 7.09 -31.07
C GLN A 38 2.15 6.52 -30.27
N GLU A 39 1.87 5.24 -30.42
CA GLU A 39 0.80 4.56 -29.65
C GLU A 39 1.02 4.67 -28.12
N ALA A 40 2.26 4.46 -27.66
CA ALA A 40 2.59 4.62 -26.25
C ALA A 40 2.39 6.08 -25.78
N SER A 41 2.82 7.06 -26.60
CA SER A 41 2.60 8.49 -26.31
C SER A 41 1.11 8.83 -26.21
N ASP A 42 0.30 8.32 -27.13
CA ASP A 42 -1.13 8.60 -27.17
C ASP A 42 -1.85 7.95 -25.96
N LEU A 43 -1.48 6.73 -25.58
CA LEU A 43 -2.01 6.06 -24.38
C LEU A 43 -1.66 6.83 -23.11
N TRP A 44 -0.40 7.22 -22.93
CA TRP A 44 0.02 7.99 -21.76
C TRP A 44 -0.65 9.36 -21.71
N ASN A 45 -0.73 10.08 -22.84
CA ASN A 45 -1.45 11.36 -22.91
C ASN A 45 -2.93 11.21 -22.52
N LYS A 46 -3.58 10.12 -22.94
CA LYS A 46 -4.95 9.81 -22.56
C LYS A 46 -5.09 9.60 -21.06
N GLU A 47 -4.24 8.76 -20.45
CA GLU A 47 -4.31 8.45 -19.03
C GLU A 47 -3.96 9.68 -18.16
N LEU A 48 -2.89 10.40 -18.49
CA LEU A 48 -2.47 11.60 -17.76
C LEU A 48 -3.50 12.75 -17.89
N SER A 49 -4.28 12.78 -18.98
CA SER A 49 -5.34 13.78 -19.17
C SER A 49 -6.57 13.58 -18.27
N ARG A 50 -6.59 12.54 -17.42
CA ARG A 50 -7.62 12.38 -16.38
C ARG A 50 -7.62 13.52 -15.38
N ILE A 51 -6.46 14.14 -15.15
CA ILE A 51 -6.33 15.37 -14.37
C ILE A 51 -5.70 16.42 -15.28
N ARG A 52 -6.36 17.57 -15.39
CA ARG A 52 -5.84 18.71 -16.14
C ARG A 52 -5.59 19.87 -15.20
N ILE A 53 -4.36 20.36 -15.20
CA ILE A 53 -3.98 21.53 -14.41
C ILE A 53 -3.74 22.74 -15.31
N SER A 54 -3.93 23.93 -14.75
CA SER A 54 -3.65 25.22 -15.41
C SER A 54 -2.97 26.17 -14.43
N GLY A 55 -2.22 27.13 -14.93
CA GLY A 55 -1.39 28.01 -14.10
C GLY A 55 -0.05 27.36 -13.74
N GLY A 56 0.70 28.00 -12.86
CA GLY A 56 2.04 27.56 -12.46
C GLY A 56 3.09 27.65 -13.58
N THR A 57 4.32 27.34 -13.25
CA THR A 57 5.45 27.25 -14.16
C THR A 57 5.45 25.93 -14.93
N ASP A 58 6.27 25.83 -15.97
CA ASP A 58 6.42 24.57 -16.72
C ASP A 58 7.11 23.49 -15.89
N ASP A 59 8.00 23.87 -14.98
CA ASP A 59 8.64 22.94 -14.04
C ASP A 59 7.63 22.35 -13.05
N GLU A 60 6.74 23.17 -12.48
CA GLU A 60 5.66 22.68 -11.61
C GLU A 60 4.71 21.72 -12.33
N LYS A 61 4.36 22.02 -13.58
CA LYS A 61 3.55 21.09 -14.40
C LYS A 61 4.30 19.80 -14.70
N THR A 62 5.61 19.88 -14.98
CA THR A 62 6.44 18.71 -15.21
C THR A 62 6.51 17.82 -13.96
N VAL A 63 6.72 18.38 -12.78
CA VAL A 63 6.70 17.67 -11.50
C VAL A 63 5.34 17.01 -11.29
N PHE A 64 4.25 17.75 -11.49
CA PHE A 64 2.89 17.23 -11.33
C PHE A 64 2.62 16.02 -12.23
N TYR A 65 2.86 16.16 -13.54
CA TYR A 65 2.57 15.05 -14.47
C TYR A 65 3.53 13.88 -14.35
N THR A 66 4.78 14.11 -13.93
CA THR A 66 5.73 13.05 -13.59
C THR A 66 5.25 12.28 -12.38
N SER A 67 4.81 12.96 -11.34
CA SER A 67 4.25 12.32 -10.14
C SER A 67 2.98 11.53 -10.47
N LEU A 68 2.08 12.12 -11.26
CA LEU A 68 0.87 11.41 -11.72
C LEU A 68 1.21 10.16 -12.55
N TYR A 69 2.20 10.25 -13.44
CA TYR A 69 2.70 9.10 -14.20
C TYR A 69 3.19 7.98 -13.28
N HIS A 70 3.96 8.31 -12.23
CA HIS A 70 4.44 7.31 -11.27
C HIS A 70 3.29 6.58 -10.57
N THR A 71 2.17 7.25 -10.27
CA THR A 71 0.99 6.58 -9.65
C THR A 71 0.28 5.61 -10.58
N MET A 72 0.63 5.56 -11.87
CA MET A 72 -0.01 4.74 -12.89
C MET A 72 0.87 3.59 -13.41
N ILE A 73 2.13 3.49 -12.97
CA ILE A 73 3.04 2.43 -13.41
C ILE A 73 2.57 1.06 -12.88
N ASP A 74 2.19 1.01 -11.60
CA ASP A 74 1.68 -0.18 -10.93
C ASP A 74 0.32 0.12 -10.27
N PRO A 75 -0.55 -0.88 -10.14
CA PRO A 75 -0.40 -2.29 -10.49
C PRO A 75 -0.56 -2.55 -12.00
N ARG A 76 0.40 -3.24 -12.58
CA ARG A 76 0.42 -3.57 -14.02
C ARG A 76 -0.44 -4.77 -14.38
N ILE A 77 -0.76 -4.90 -15.66
CA ILE A 77 -1.46 -6.06 -16.21
C ILE A 77 -0.56 -7.29 -16.12
N TYR A 78 -1.14 -8.41 -15.70
CA TYR A 78 -0.43 -9.68 -15.49
C TYR A 78 -0.94 -10.82 -16.35
N THR A 79 -1.74 -10.52 -17.36
CA THR A 79 -2.23 -11.52 -18.32
C THR A 79 -1.51 -11.41 -19.64
N ASP A 80 -1.34 -12.54 -20.33
CA ASP A 80 -1.06 -12.57 -21.75
C ASP A 80 -2.26 -12.04 -22.56
N VAL A 81 -2.06 -11.74 -23.83
CA VAL A 81 -3.12 -11.23 -24.72
C VAL A 81 -4.29 -12.19 -24.92
N ASP A 82 -4.08 -13.48 -24.65
CA ASP A 82 -5.10 -14.52 -24.66
C ASP A 82 -5.82 -14.69 -23.31
N GLY A 83 -5.48 -13.89 -22.31
CA GLY A 83 -6.09 -13.91 -20.98
C GLY A 83 -5.44 -14.90 -20.01
N ARG A 84 -4.41 -15.68 -20.41
CA ARG A 84 -3.72 -16.61 -19.52
C ARG A 84 -2.81 -15.88 -18.54
N TYR A 85 -2.66 -16.44 -17.33
CA TYR A 85 -1.74 -15.97 -16.29
C TYR A 85 -1.38 -17.09 -15.31
N ILE A 86 -0.31 -16.94 -14.53
CA ILE A 86 0.05 -17.87 -13.45
C ILE A 86 -0.67 -17.45 -12.17
N GLY A 87 -1.48 -18.38 -11.63
CA GLY A 87 -2.23 -18.18 -10.40
C GLY A 87 -1.39 -18.22 -9.12
N GLY A 88 -2.01 -17.89 -7.99
CA GLY A 88 -1.41 -18.02 -6.66
C GLY A 88 -1.06 -19.46 -6.26
N ASP A 89 -1.63 -20.44 -6.93
CA ASP A 89 -1.35 -21.88 -6.83
C ASP A 89 -0.24 -22.36 -7.78
N LYS A 90 0.38 -21.44 -8.51
CA LYS A 90 1.42 -21.69 -9.52
C LYS A 90 0.94 -22.47 -10.75
N LYS A 91 -0.37 -22.49 -11.02
CA LYS A 91 -0.95 -23.08 -12.20
C LYS A 91 -1.36 -22.00 -13.20
N VAL A 92 -1.47 -22.40 -14.46
CA VAL A 92 -2.02 -21.54 -15.51
C VAL A 92 -3.53 -21.43 -15.32
N HIS A 93 -4.01 -20.21 -15.29
CA HIS A 93 -5.42 -19.83 -15.29
C HIS A 93 -5.73 -18.97 -16.51
N GLU A 94 -7.00 -18.85 -16.83
CA GLU A 94 -7.50 -17.99 -17.89
C GLU A 94 -8.54 -17.04 -17.30
N GLN A 95 -8.51 -15.79 -17.74
CA GLN A 95 -9.49 -14.79 -17.34
C GLN A 95 -10.81 -14.99 -18.09
N ASP A 96 -11.91 -14.81 -17.37
CA ASP A 96 -13.27 -14.81 -17.90
C ASP A 96 -13.72 -13.44 -18.47
N GLY A 97 -12.83 -12.44 -18.43
CA GLY A 97 -13.09 -11.09 -18.91
C GLY A 97 -13.85 -10.18 -17.94
N THR A 98 -14.17 -10.64 -16.72
CA THR A 98 -14.90 -9.85 -15.72
C THR A 98 -14.05 -8.72 -15.14
N PHE A 99 -12.74 -8.94 -14.99
CA PHE A 99 -11.76 -7.94 -14.53
C PHE A 99 -10.41 -8.15 -15.24
N THR A 100 -9.50 -7.21 -15.13
CA THR A 100 -8.13 -7.35 -15.60
C THR A 100 -7.22 -7.80 -14.46
N LYS A 101 -6.60 -8.99 -14.59
CA LYS A 101 -5.65 -9.48 -13.59
C LYS A 101 -4.42 -8.58 -13.53
N ARG A 102 -4.11 -8.09 -12.33
CA ARG A 102 -3.01 -7.18 -12.07
C ARG A 102 -2.02 -7.77 -11.07
N THR A 103 -0.82 -7.25 -11.08
CA THR A 103 0.26 -7.58 -10.14
C THR A 103 1.04 -6.33 -9.74
N ILE A 104 1.90 -6.48 -8.76
CA ILE A 104 2.65 -5.44 -8.05
C ILE A 104 1.71 -4.60 -7.19
N PHE A 105 1.48 -5.13 -6.00
CA PHE A 105 0.80 -4.40 -4.93
C PHE A 105 1.81 -4.15 -3.81
N SER A 106 2.53 -3.03 -3.89
CA SER A 106 3.43 -2.52 -2.86
C SER A 106 2.60 -1.92 -1.72
N GLY A 107 1.88 -2.80 -1.00
CA GLY A 107 0.72 -2.40 -0.20
C GLY A 107 1.03 -1.33 0.85
N TRP A 108 2.11 -1.48 1.62
CA TRP A 108 2.49 -0.54 2.67
C TRP A 108 2.70 0.90 2.14
N ASP A 109 3.13 1.04 0.89
CA ASP A 109 3.38 2.33 0.25
C ASP A 109 2.11 2.91 -0.38
N VAL A 110 1.43 2.09 -1.21
CA VAL A 110 0.40 2.57 -2.15
C VAL A 110 -0.97 2.84 -1.49
N PHE A 111 -1.26 2.28 -0.32
CA PHE A 111 -2.55 2.50 0.35
C PHE A 111 -2.71 3.94 0.85
N ARG A 112 -1.61 4.64 1.13
CA ARG A 112 -1.58 5.97 1.75
C ARG A 112 -2.19 7.04 0.86
N SER A 113 -1.81 7.07 -0.41
CA SER A 113 -2.25 8.11 -1.35
C SER A 113 -2.56 7.61 -2.75
N GLN A 114 -1.78 6.66 -3.29
CA GLN A 114 -1.95 6.20 -4.68
C GLN A 114 -3.31 5.53 -4.91
N PHE A 115 -3.70 4.54 -4.11
CA PHE A 115 -5.02 3.90 -4.27
C PHE A 115 -6.18 4.83 -3.96
N PRO A 116 -6.15 5.69 -2.93
CA PRO A 116 -7.16 6.73 -2.73
C PRO A 116 -7.32 7.67 -3.94
N LEU A 117 -6.22 8.08 -4.58
CA LEU A 117 -6.24 8.88 -5.81
C LEU A 117 -6.82 8.07 -6.97
N GLN A 118 -6.33 6.85 -7.21
CA GLN A 118 -6.81 6.00 -8.29
C GLN A 118 -8.29 5.64 -8.13
N ALA A 119 -8.79 5.49 -6.91
CA ALA A 119 -10.21 5.28 -6.65
C ALA A 119 -11.09 6.45 -7.15
N MET A 120 -10.56 7.67 -7.18
CA MET A 120 -11.26 8.85 -7.70
C MET A 120 -11.14 8.98 -9.22
N ILE A 121 -9.95 8.75 -9.79
CA ILE A 121 -9.67 9.03 -11.20
C ILE A 121 -9.74 7.79 -12.11
N ASN A 122 -9.58 6.58 -11.53
CA ASN A 122 -9.58 5.31 -12.25
C ASN A 122 -10.19 4.16 -11.43
N PRO A 123 -11.47 4.24 -11.04
CA PRO A 123 -12.11 3.25 -10.17
C PRO A 123 -12.06 1.81 -10.73
N ARG A 124 -12.01 1.66 -12.05
CA ARG A 124 -11.85 0.35 -12.69
C ARG A 124 -10.52 -0.31 -12.33
N LEU A 125 -9.42 0.44 -12.32
CA LEU A 125 -8.10 -0.07 -11.93
C LEU A 125 -8.12 -0.60 -10.50
N VAL A 126 -8.75 0.14 -9.57
CA VAL A 126 -8.86 -0.27 -8.17
C VAL A 126 -9.71 -1.54 -8.03
N SER A 127 -10.83 -1.62 -8.77
CA SER A 127 -11.65 -2.83 -8.83
C SER A 127 -10.84 -4.03 -9.34
N ASP A 128 -10.09 -3.86 -10.43
CA ASP A 128 -9.24 -4.91 -11.00
C ASP A 128 -8.16 -5.37 -10.01
N ALA A 129 -7.55 -4.44 -9.28
CA ALA A 129 -6.55 -4.76 -8.26
C ALA A 129 -7.15 -5.55 -7.08
N LEU A 130 -8.31 -5.14 -6.57
CA LEU A 130 -9.01 -5.87 -5.50
C LEU A 130 -9.43 -7.27 -5.93
N ASN A 131 -10.03 -7.42 -7.11
CA ASN A 131 -10.33 -8.75 -7.68
C ASN A 131 -9.06 -9.60 -7.82
N SER A 132 -7.94 -8.99 -8.18
CA SER A 132 -6.65 -9.67 -8.30
C SER A 132 -6.14 -10.20 -6.96
N LEU A 133 -6.25 -9.41 -5.88
CA LEU A 133 -5.87 -9.82 -4.53
C LEU A 133 -6.79 -10.93 -3.99
N ILE A 134 -8.11 -10.82 -4.19
CA ILE A 134 -9.10 -11.84 -3.80
C ILE A 134 -8.81 -13.14 -4.53
N THR A 135 -8.62 -13.08 -5.85
CA THR A 135 -8.33 -14.27 -6.68
C THR A 135 -7.02 -14.94 -6.25
N MET A 136 -5.99 -14.16 -5.90
CA MET A 136 -4.73 -14.71 -5.41
C MET A 136 -4.91 -15.43 -4.07
N ALA A 137 -5.68 -14.85 -3.15
CA ALA A 137 -6.00 -15.45 -1.86
C ALA A 137 -6.78 -16.75 -2.01
N ASP A 138 -7.74 -16.81 -2.94
CA ASP A 138 -8.48 -18.02 -3.30
C ASP A 138 -7.54 -19.10 -3.85
N GLN A 139 -6.81 -18.79 -4.92
CA GLN A 139 -5.97 -19.74 -5.64
C GLN A 139 -4.83 -20.30 -4.77
N SER A 140 -4.25 -19.46 -3.91
CA SER A 140 -3.23 -19.89 -2.95
C SER A 140 -3.80 -20.68 -1.76
N ARG A 141 -5.13 -20.72 -1.59
CA ARG A 141 -5.85 -21.29 -0.45
C ARG A 141 -5.45 -20.68 0.90
N ARG A 142 -4.93 -19.48 0.90
CA ARG A 142 -4.54 -18.78 2.13
C ARG A 142 -5.71 -18.04 2.76
N GLU A 143 -6.67 -17.60 1.96
CA GLU A 143 -7.89 -16.92 2.41
C GLU A 143 -7.62 -15.67 3.24
N TYR A 144 -6.45 -15.04 3.03
CA TYR A 144 -6.06 -13.75 3.59
C TYR A 144 -5.20 -12.97 2.59
N TYR A 145 -5.16 -11.63 2.76
CA TYR A 145 -4.43 -10.74 1.86
C TYR A 145 -2.93 -10.72 2.14
N GLU A 146 -2.15 -10.59 1.07
CA GLU A 146 -0.74 -10.26 1.14
C GLU A 146 -0.56 -8.75 1.39
N ARG A 147 0.48 -8.39 2.10
CA ARG A 147 0.84 -7.00 2.36
C ARG A 147 1.69 -6.38 1.26
N TRP A 148 2.46 -7.17 0.55
CA TRP A 148 3.29 -6.75 -0.58
C TRP A 148 3.32 -7.86 -1.64
N GLU A 149 2.43 -7.80 -2.63
CA GLU A 149 2.26 -8.82 -3.66
C GLU A 149 3.21 -8.55 -4.83
N LEU A 150 3.95 -9.58 -5.25
CA LEU A 150 4.83 -9.55 -6.41
C LEU A 150 4.59 -10.75 -7.31
N LEU A 151 4.21 -10.49 -8.57
CA LEU A 151 4.00 -11.51 -9.60
C LEU A 151 3.09 -12.65 -9.11
N ASN A 152 1.97 -12.28 -8.50
CA ASN A 152 0.96 -13.17 -7.94
C ASN A 152 1.53 -14.15 -6.88
N SER A 153 2.46 -13.64 -6.08
CA SER A 153 3.13 -14.38 -4.99
C SER A 153 3.12 -13.59 -3.69
N TYR A 154 3.12 -14.32 -2.57
CA TYR A 154 3.24 -13.77 -1.24
C TYR A 154 4.72 -13.54 -0.92
N SER A 155 5.16 -12.29 -0.92
CA SER A 155 6.54 -11.92 -0.59
C SER A 155 6.80 -11.89 0.91
N GLY A 156 5.78 -11.56 1.70
CA GLY A 156 5.90 -11.28 3.14
C GLY A 156 6.69 -10.02 3.46
N CYS A 157 6.99 -9.21 2.44
CA CYS A 157 7.77 -7.99 2.58
C CYS A 157 6.97 -6.90 3.31
N MET A 158 7.67 -6.00 4.00
CA MET A 158 7.14 -4.87 4.75
C MET A 158 6.13 -5.25 5.85
N ILE A 159 5.30 -4.32 6.26
CA ILE A 159 4.42 -4.43 7.43
C ILE A 159 2.99 -4.00 7.13
N GLY A 160 2.15 -4.05 8.17
CA GLY A 160 0.75 -3.62 8.09
C GLY A 160 -0.15 -4.63 7.38
N ASN A 161 -1.40 -4.24 7.26
CA ASN A 161 -2.42 -4.95 6.50
C ASN A 161 -3.06 -3.99 5.48
N PRO A 162 -2.29 -3.46 4.52
CA PRO A 162 -2.69 -2.33 3.67
C PRO A 162 -3.88 -2.64 2.76
N ALA A 163 -4.04 -3.90 2.35
CA ALA A 163 -5.19 -4.30 1.54
C ALA A 163 -6.53 -4.02 2.22
N LEU A 164 -6.58 -4.02 3.57
CA LEU A 164 -7.79 -3.74 4.34
C LEU A 164 -8.20 -2.27 4.21
N SER A 165 -7.24 -1.37 4.22
CA SER A 165 -7.47 0.05 3.98
C SER A 165 -7.96 0.31 2.55
N VAL A 166 -7.30 -0.28 1.54
CA VAL A 166 -7.71 -0.14 0.14
C VAL A 166 -9.13 -0.69 -0.08
N LEU A 167 -9.45 -1.83 0.52
CA LEU A 167 -10.79 -2.44 0.43
C LEU A 167 -11.87 -1.55 1.03
N ALA A 168 -11.63 -1.04 2.25
CA ALA A 168 -12.59 -0.18 2.94
C ALA A 168 -12.80 1.14 2.19
N ASP A 169 -11.72 1.80 1.76
CA ASP A 169 -11.77 3.06 1.00
C ASP A 169 -12.52 2.88 -0.34
N ALA A 170 -12.20 1.83 -1.09
CA ALA A 170 -12.86 1.51 -2.35
C ALA A 170 -14.36 1.27 -2.14
N TYR A 171 -14.73 0.47 -1.14
CA TYR A 171 -16.14 0.19 -0.83
C TYR A 171 -16.91 1.47 -0.48
N MET A 172 -16.34 2.33 0.37
CA MET A 172 -16.96 3.61 0.77
C MET A 172 -17.10 4.59 -0.40
N LYS A 173 -16.19 4.53 -1.38
CA LYS A 173 -16.28 5.30 -2.63
C LYS A 173 -17.20 4.68 -3.69
N GLY A 174 -17.89 3.57 -3.37
CA GLY A 174 -18.86 2.93 -4.26
C GLY A 174 -18.27 1.92 -5.26
N ILE A 175 -16.99 1.58 -5.14
CA ILE A 175 -16.35 0.53 -5.94
C ILE A 175 -16.68 -0.82 -5.30
N ARG A 176 -17.60 -1.57 -5.93
CA ARG A 176 -18.17 -2.80 -5.36
C ARG A 176 -18.30 -3.92 -6.41
N THR A 177 -17.52 -3.88 -7.47
CA THR A 177 -17.53 -4.85 -8.58
C THR A 177 -16.60 -6.03 -8.31
N TYR A 178 -16.67 -6.56 -7.10
CA TYR A 178 -15.99 -7.77 -6.63
C TYR A 178 -16.91 -8.50 -5.61
N ASP A 179 -16.56 -9.71 -5.23
CA ASP A 179 -17.30 -10.45 -4.19
C ASP A 179 -17.04 -9.80 -2.81
N VAL A 180 -17.95 -8.92 -2.41
CA VAL A 180 -17.82 -8.09 -1.20
C VAL A 180 -17.80 -8.93 0.07
N GLU A 181 -18.63 -9.99 0.16
CA GLU A 181 -18.69 -10.84 1.35
C GLU A 181 -17.40 -11.66 1.51
N LYS A 182 -16.91 -12.23 0.42
CA LYS A 182 -15.61 -12.92 0.43
C LYS A 182 -14.47 -11.97 0.75
N ALA A 183 -14.45 -10.79 0.13
CA ALA A 183 -13.45 -9.77 0.40
C ALA A 183 -13.43 -9.36 1.87
N TYR A 184 -14.60 -9.18 2.47
CA TYR A 184 -14.74 -8.91 3.90
C TYR A 184 -14.23 -10.07 4.75
N GLN A 185 -14.62 -11.31 4.43
CA GLN A 185 -14.14 -12.48 5.18
C GLN A 185 -12.61 -12.59 5.15
N TYR A 186 -11.98 -12.33 3.99
CA TYR A 186 -10.52 -12.33 3.88
C TYR A 186 -9.86 -11.17 4.63
N ALA A 187 -10.54 -10.02 4.75
CA ALA A 187 -10.06 -8.94 5.61
C ALA A 187 -10.06 -9.35 7.09
N VAL A 188 -11.12 -10.00 7.55
CA VAL A 188 -11.21 -10.57 8.91
C VAL A 188 -10.09 -11.60 9.15
N ASN A 189 -9.91 -12.52 8.21
CA ASN A 189 -8.85 -13.54 8.29
C ASN A 189 -7.45 -12.90 8.32
N THR A 190 -7.24 -11.82 7.55
CA THR A 190 -5.97 -11.08 7.51
C THR A 190 -5.65 -10.46 8.87
N SER A 191 -6.62 -9.78 9.48
CA SER A 191 -6.47 -9.23 10.83
C SER A 191 -6.17 -10.33 11.86
N ALA A 192 -6.87 -11.46 11.82
CA ALA A 192 -6.64 -12.58 12.71
C ALA A 192 -5.26 -13.24 12.49
N LYS A 193 -4.78 -13.26 11.24
CA LYS A 193 -3.47 -13.86 10.89
C LYS A 193 -2.30 -13.07 11.42
N PHE A 194 -2.36 -11.75 11.39
CA PHE A 194 -1.23 -10.86 11.67
C PHE A 194 -1.41 -10.03 12.95
N GLY A 195 -2.62 -9.91 13.47
CA GLY A 195 -2.91 -9.21 14.71
C GLY A 195 -2.42 -9.97 15.95
N ASN A 196 -2.36 -9.28 17.07
CA ASN A 196 -2.07 -9.88 18.38
C ASN A 196 -3.18 -9.53 19.37
N ASP A 197 -4.27 -10.28 19.29
CA ASP A 197 -5.47 -10.03 20.07
C ASP A 197 -5.27 -10.30 21.57
N SER A 198 -4.37 -11.22 21.93
CA SER A 198 -4.15 -11.61 23.31
C SER A 198 -3.42 -10.57 24.15
N LEU A 199 -2.55 -9.77 23.53
CA LEU A 199 -1.78 -8.71 24.21
C LEU A 199 -2.37 -7.32 23.96
N GLY A 200 -3.20 -7.16 22.93
CA GLY A 200 -3.69 -5.86 22.47
C GLY A 200 -2.61 -5.01 21.80
N TYR A 201 -1.45 -5.57 21.47
CA TYR A 201 -0.36 -4.96 20.71
C TYR A 201 0.54 -6.05 20.12
N THR A 202 1.33 -5.72 19.12
CA THR A 202 2.37 -6.62 18.59
C THR A 202 3.67 -6.38 19.36
N PRO A 203 4.28 -7.40 19.98
CA PRO A 203 5.52 -7.23 20.74
C PRO A 203 6.74 -7.04 19.83
N GLU A 204 7.89 -6.65 20.42
CA GLU A 204 9.17 -6.61 19.73
C GLU A 204 9.47 -7.91 18.94
N PRO A 205 10.17 -7.83 17.80
CA PRO A 205 10.74 -6.61 17.18
C PRO A 205 9.71 -5.78 16.42
N LEU A 206 9.98 -4.47 16.25
CA LEU A 206 9.18 -3.52 15.47
C LEU A 206 7.77 -3.27 16.03
N SER A 207 7.65 -3.32 17.34
CA SER A 207 6.37 -3.28 18.05
C SER A 207 5.56 -2.00 17.81
N ILE A 208 6.20 -0.85 17.67
CA ILE A 208 5.53 0.42 17.35
C ILE A 208 4.92 0.32 15.96
N SER A 209 5.73 0.08 14.93
CA SER A 209 5.28 0.02 13.55
C SER A 209 4.13 -0.97 13.36
N TYR A 210 4.30 -2.21 13.80
CA TYR A 210 3.26 -3.23 13.65
C TYR A 210 1.96 -2.86 14.36
N THR A 211 2.05 -2.36 15.59
CA THR A 211 0.84 -2.07 16.37
C THR A 211 0.07 -0.89 15.78
N LEU A 212 0.74 0.19 15.37
CA LEU A 212 0.09 1.35 14.79
C LEU A 212 -0.57 1.00 13.43
N GLU A 213 0.16 0.30 12.57
CA GLU A 213 -0.34 -0.13 11.26
C GLU A 213 -1.54 -1.09 11.38
N TYR A 214 -1.47 -2.07 12.29
CA TYR A 214 -2.60 -2.99 12.50
C TYR A 214 -3.80 -2.30 13.14
N ALA A 215 -3.60 -1.36 14.06
CA ALA A 215 -4.69 -0.57 14.64
C ALA A 215 -5.45 0.21 13.57
N TYR A 216 -4.75 0.86 12.66
CA TYR A 216 -5.36 1.56 11.53
C TYR A 216 -6.10 0.60 10.60
N ALA A 217 -5.47 -0.52 10.22
CA ALA A 217 -6.10 -1.52 9.35
C ALA A 217 -7.37 -2.12 9.98
N ASP A 218 -7.35 -2.42 11.27
CA ASP A 218 -8.52 -2.92 11.99
C ASP A 218 -9.64 -1.88 12.08
N TRP A 219 -9.30 -0.62 12.28
CA TRP A 219 -10.29 0.46 12.18
C TRP A 219 -10.93 0.53 10.77
N CYS A 220 -10.16 0.33 9.71
CA CYS A 220 -10.70 0.24 8.35
C CYS A 220 -11.69 -0.93 8.20
N VAL A 221 -11.39 -2.09 8.78
CA VAL A 221 -12.33 -3.23 8.82
C VAL A 221 -13.59 -2.87 9.62
N ALA A 222 -13.47 -2.12 10.73
CA ALA A 222 -14.63 -1.65 11.49
C ALA A 222 -15.57 -0.78 10.64
N GLN A 223 -15.02 0.14 9.84
CA GLN A 223 -15.81 0.98 8.93
C GLN A 223 -16.53 0.13 7.86
N LEU A 224 -15.83 -0.84 7.28
CA LEU A 224 -16.38 -1.75 6.29
C LEU A 224 -17.49 -2.63 6.93
N ALA A 225 -17.24 -3.21 8.09
CA ALA A 225 -18.21 -4.01 8.84
C ALA A 225 -19.51 -3.22 9.13
N LYS A 226 -19.36 -1.98 9.60
CA LYS A 226 -20.48 -1.08 9.84
C LYS A 226 -21.28 -0.82 8.55
N ALA A 227 -20.61 -0.54 7.44
CA ALA A 227 -21.26 -0.31 6.16
C ALA A 227 -21.98 -1.55 5.60
N LEU A 228 -21.55 -2.75 6.02
CA LEU A 228 -22.16 -4.04 5.68
C LEU A 228 -23.24 -4.48 6.70
N GLY A 229 -23.54 -3.68 7.73
CA GLY A 229 -24.50 -4.03 8.77
C GLY A 229 -24.03 -5.10 9.76
N LYS A 230 -22.73 -5.37 9.83
CA LYS A 230 -22.12 -6.36 10.73
C LYS A 230 -21.74 -5.70 12.07
N GLU A 231 -22.74 -5.31 12.85
CA GLU A 231 -22.59 -4.46 14.03
C GLU A 231 -21.63 -5.01 15.11
N GLU A 232 -21.67 -6.30 15.40
CA GLU A 232 -20.79 -6.90 16.40
C GLU A 232 -19.31 -6.89 15.95
N ASP A 233 -19.07 -7.19 14.68
CA ASP A 233 -17.74 -7.06 14.11
C ASP A 233 -17.27 -5.60 14.08
N ALA A 234 -18.15 -4.67 13.72
CA ALA A 234 -17.82 -3.25 13.71
C ALA A 234 -17.35 -2.78 15.09
N LYS A 235 -18.04 -3.17 16.17
CA LYS A 235 -17.63 -2.86 17.55
C LYS A 235 -16.28 -3.49 17.88
N ARG A 236 -16.13 -4.78 17.60
CA ARG A 236 -14.91 -5.54 17.90
C ARG A 236 -13.68 -4.92 17.21
N PHE A 237 -13.78 -4.62 15.91
CA PHE A 237 -12.69 -4.03 15.16
C PHE A 237 -12.42 -2.58 15.51
N TYR A 238 -13.47 -1.82 15.91
CA TYR A 238 -13.27 -0.49 16.44
C TYR A 238 -12.45 -0.48 17.74
N GLU A 239 -12.67 -1.45 18.64
CA GLU A 239 -11.84 -1.59 19.85
C GLU A 239 -10.41 -2.03 19.51
N LYS A 240 -10.22 -2.93 18.52
CA LYS A 240 -8.88 -3.28 18.02
C LYS A 240 -8.15 -2.07 17.43
N GLY A 241 -8.85 -1.17 16.77
CA GLY A 241 -8.30 0.08 16.27
C GLY A 241 -7.73 1.02 17.34
N LYS A 242 -8.02 0.77 18.62
CA LYS A 242 -7.44 1.53 19.75
C LYS A 242 -6.12 0.95 20.26
N ALA A 243 -5.62 -0.14 19.67
CA ALA A 243 -4.42 -0.84 20.14
C ALA A 243 -3.17 0.06 20.20
N TYR A 244 -3.11 1.12 19.40
CA TYR A 244 -2.02 2.12 19.43
C TYR A 244 -1.82 2.71 20.84
N ARG A 245 -2.88 2.83 21.66
CA ARG A 245 -2.83 3.35 23.04
C ARG A 245 -1.94 2.49 23.95
N ASN A 246 -1.84 1.18 23.68
CA ASN A 246 -1.02 0.25 24.45
C ASN A 246 0.50 0.43 24.20
N MET A 247 0.87 1.20 23.18
CA MET A 247 2.26 1.51 22.84
C MET A 247 2.70 2.87 23.37
N PHE A 248 1.80 3.68 23.92
CA PHE A 248 2.13 5.01 24.44
C PHE A 248 2.58 4.92 25.89
N ASP A 249 3.82 5.35 26.14
CA ASP A 249 4.39 5.47 27.48
C ASP A 249 4.17 6.89 28.01
N ALA A 250 3.22 7.06 28.93
CA ALA A 250 2.89 8.35 29.48
C ALA A 250 4.05 9.00 30.29
N GLU A 251 4.98 8.19 30.82
CA GLU A 251 6.18 8.71 31.52
C GLU A 251 7.17 9.35 30.54
N LYS A 252 7.27 8.79 29.33
CA LYS A 252 8.14 9.30 28.27
C LYS A 252 7.43 10.28 27.34
N GLY A 253 6.10 10.35 27.38
CA GLY A 253 5.29 11.21 26.52
C GLY A 253 5.30 10.80 25.04
N TRP A 254 5.65 9.55 24.76
CA TRP A 254 5.78 9.06 23.37
C TRP A 254 5.55 7.55 23.24
N PHE A 255 5.41 7.09 22.00
CA PHE A 255 5.35 5.67 21.68
C PHE A 255 6.69 4.98 21.97
N ARG A 256 6.64 3.87 22.69
CA ARG A 256 7.80 3.12 23.16
C ARG A 256 7.68 1.65 22.82
N PRO A 257 8.77 0.98 22.36
CA PRO A 257 8.74 -0.43 22.07
C PRO A 257 8.41 -1.27 23.29
N ARG A 258 7.63 -2.33 23.11
CA ARG A 258 7.10 -3.18 24.17
C ARG A 258 7.36 -4.66 23.94
N ASN A 259 7.84 -5.36 24.96
CA ASN A 259 8.16 -6.78 24.91
C ASN A 259 6.90 -7.65 25.10
N ALA A 260 7.01 -8.96 24.79
CA ALA A 260 5.92 -9.91 24.91
C ALA A 260 5.45 -10.16 26.35
N ASP A 261 6.30 -9.90 27.33
CA ASP A 261 5.97 -9.98 28.76
C ASP A 261 5.29 -8.73 29.33
N GLY A 262 5.03 -7.75 28.47
CA GLY A 262 4.40 -6.48 28.83
C GLY A 262 5.36 -5.40 29.29
N SER A 263 6.64 -5.71 29.45
CA SER A 263 7.66 -4.71 29.84
C SER A 263 8.00 -3.77 28.68
N TRP A 264 8.36 -2.54 29.02
CA TRP A 264 8.91 -1.57 28.08
C TRP A 264 10.37 -1.92 27.75
N LYS A 265 10.75 -1.75 26.47
CA LYS A 265 12.17 -1.78 26.08
C LYS A 265 12.92 -0.65 26.77
N ALA A 266 14.23 -0.80 27.01
CA ALA A 266 15.06 0.28 27.57
C ALA A 266 14.91 1.56 26.76
N TRP A 267 14.95 2.71 27.42
CA TRP A 267 14.84 4.04 26.77
C TRP A 267 16.23 4.68 26.69
N PRO A 268 16.96 4.53 25.58
CA PRO A 268 18.24 5.20 25.40
C PRO A 268 18.07 6.71 25.25
N GLU A 269 19.16 7.47 25.32
CA GLU A 269 19.15 8.93 25.21
C GLU A 269 18.58 9.40 23.86
N ASN A 270 18.86 8.65 22.77
CA ASN A 270 18.41 8.91 21.41
C ASN A 270 17.17 8.08 21.00
N ALA A 271 16.38 7.57 21.95
CA ALA A 271 15.25 6.66 21.70
C ALA A 271 14.28 7.14 20.60
N LEU A 272 14.05 8.45 20.51
CA LEU A 272 13.13 9.02 19.51
C LEU A 272 13.69 8.99 18.09
N THR A 273 15.01 9.08 17.94
CA THR A 273 15.69 9.22 16.65
C THR A 273 16.52 7.99 16.28
N GLU A 274 16.57 6.97 17.16
CA GLU A 274 17.28 5.73 16.88
C GLU A 274 16.51 4.90 15.84
N GLU A 275 17.16 4.64 14.71
CA GLU A 275 16.62 3.78 13.67
C GLU A 275 16.38 2.37 14.18
N TRP A 276 15.32 1.75 13.69
CA TRP A 276 14.94 0.39 14.08
C TRP A 276 14.57 0.20 15.56
N TYR A 277 14.47 1.27 16.32
CA TYR A 277 13.99 1.21 17.70
C TYR A 277 12.46 1.05 17.74
N GLY A 278 12.01 -0.19 17.55
CA GLY A 278 10.59 -0.53 17.49
C GLY A 278 9.89 -0.13 16.17
N CYS A 279 10.62 0.44 15.24
CA CYS A 279 10.11 0.94 13.96
C CYS A 279 10.86 0.32 12.79
N ILE A 280 10.19 0.08 11.67
CA ILE A 280 10.79 -0.37 10.43
C ILE A 280 11.16 0.85 9.58
N GLU A 281 12.37 0.88 9.04
CA GLU A 281 12.87 1.92 8.12
C GLU A 281 12.60 3.36 8.59
N SER A 282 12.52 3.54 9.90
CA SER A 282 12.20 4.82 10.53
C SER A 282 12.56 4.80 12.01
N ASN A 283 12.22 5.85 12.71
CA ASN A 283 12.37 5.98 14.15
C ASN A 283 11.03 6.28 14.84
N ALA A 284 11.02 6.23 16.16
CA ALA A 284 9.80 6.44 16.95
C ALA A 284 9.21 7.85 16.76
N TYR A 285 10.05 8.86 16.49
CA TYR A 285 9.58 10.23 16.30
C TYR A 285 8.87 10.45 14.96
N GLN A 286 9.23 9.69 13.93
CA GLN A 286 8.54 9.69 12.63
C GLN A 286 7.28 8.83 12.67
N GLN A 287 7.42 7.55 13.03
CA GLN A 287 6.32 6.58 12.99
C GLN A 287 5.23 6.87 14.03
N GLY A 288 5.56 7.52 15.15
CA GLY A 288 4.60 7.82 16.22
C GLY A 288 3.45 8.75 15.81
N TRP A 289 3.53 9.36 14.64
CA TRP A 289 2.42 10.16 14.07
C TRP A 289 1.37 9.31 13.34
N PHE A 290 1.64 8.02 13.13
CA PHE A 290 0.75 7.17 12.33
C PHE A 290 -0.47 6.68 13.15
N VAL A 291 -1.35 7.61 13.50
CA VAL A 291 -2.68 7.35 14.08
C VAL A 291 -3.75 8.14 13.29
N PRO A 292 -3.85 7.97 11.95
CA PRO A 292 -4.71 8.81 11.13
C PRO A 292 -6.22 8.62 11.40
N HIS A 293 -6.58 7.50 12.02
CA HIS A 293 -7.96 7.13 12.31
C HIS A 293 -8.49 7.69 13.65
N ASP A 294 -7.62 8.15 14.55
CA ASP A 294 -8.01 8.69 15.86
C ASP A 294 -7.07 9.85 16.28
N VAL A 295 -6.98 10.87 15.45
CA VAL A 295 -6.20 12.08 15.74
C VAL A 295 -6.59 12.71 17.08
N PRO A 296 -7.89 12.82 17.45
CA PRO A 296 -8.25 13.32 18.78
C PRO A 296 -7.72 12.47 19.93
N GLY A 297 -7.75 11.14 19.81
CA GLY A 297 -7.19 10.23 20.81
C GLY A 297 -5.67 10.32 20.92
N MET A 298 -4.98 10.53 19.82
CA MET A 298 -3.53 10.79 19.82
C MET A 298 -3.22 12.13 20.50
N VAL A 299 -3.97 13.18 20.20
CA VAL A 299 -3.82 14.51 20.84
C VAL A 299 -4.01 14.42 22.35
N GLU A 300 -5.02 13.65 22.81
CA GLU A 300 -5.25 13.39 24.23
C GLU A 300 -4.04 12.72 24.89
N LEU A 301 -3.48 11.67 24.28
CA LEU A 301 -2.32 10.94 24.79
C LEU A 301 -1.07 11.84 24.89
N MET A 302 -0.86 12.69 23.89
CA MET A 302 0.31 13.59 23.81
C MET A 302 0.20 14.84 24.68
N GLY A 303 -0.84 14.99 25.52
CA GLY A 303 -0.96 16.10 26.44
C GLY A 303 -1.71 17.32 25.91
N GLY A 304 -2.33 17.22 24.73
CA GLY A 304 -3.20 18.26 24.18
C GLY A 304 -2.70 18.85 22.86
N LYS A 305 -3.51 19.75 22.31
CA LYS A 305 -3.29 20.31 20.98
C LYS A 305 -2.00 21.15 20.88
N GLU A 306 -1.73 21.92 21.91
CA GLU A 306 -0.53 22.80 21.98
C GLU A 306 0.74 21.97 21.94
N GLU A 307 0.80 20.86 22.68
CA GLU A 307 1.93 19.95 22.71
C GLU A 307 2.15 19.25 21.37
N VAL A 308 1.06 18.80 20.75
CA VAL A 308 1.12 18.19 19.40
C VAL A 308 1.63 19.17 18.35
N ILE A 309 1.16 20.44 18.38
CA ILE A 309 1.63 21.47 17.46
C ILE A 309 3.13 21.76 17.70
N ALA A 310 3.56 21.86 18.96
CA ALA A 310 4.97 22.09 19.29
C ALA A 310 5.86 20.94 18.76
N ASN A 311 5.45 19.69 18.97
CA ASN A 311 6.19 18.52 18.49
C ASN A 311 6.23 18.43 16.96
N LEU A 312 5.11 18.71 16.26
CA LEU A 312 5.08 18.75 14.79
C LEU A 312 5.96 19.89 14.24
N THR A 313 5.89 21.05 14.84
CA THR A 313 6.74 22.18 14.45
C THR A 313 8.22 21.82 14.64
N ASN A 314 8.55 21.19 15.75
CA ASN A 314 9.92 20.72 16.00
C ASN A 314 10.37 19.70 14.96
N LEU A 315 9.50 18.76 14.56
CA LEU A 315 9.81 17.76 13.54
C LEU A 315 10.17 18.42 12.18
N PHE A 316 9.40 19.42 11.75
CA PHE A 316 9.59 20.04 10.45
C PHE A 316 10.68 21.14 10.45
N ASP A 317 10.79 21.91 11.52
CA ASP A 317 11.68 23.08 11.56
C ASP A 317 13.09 22.73 12.05
N HIS A 318 13.23 21.67 12.85
CA HIS A 318 14.49 21.35 13.52
C HIS A 318 15.08 19.98 13.14
N THR A 319 14.44 19.22 12.26
CA THR A 319 15.09 18.04 11.70
C THR A 319 16.29 18.48 10.87
N PRO A 320 17.53 18.05 11.22
CA PRO A 320 18.72 18.45 10.49
C PRO A 320 18.61 18.09 9.00
N SER A 321 19.04 19.01 8.14
CA SER A 321 18.96 18.82 6.68
C SER A 321 19.79 17.65 6.16
N ASP A 322 20.86 17.29 6.88
CA ASP A 322 21.65 16.09 6.61
C ASP A 322 20.90 14.78 6.94
N MET A 323 19.96 14.81 7.89
CA MET A 323 19.05 13.69 8.13
C MET A 323 17.97 13.52 7.06
N LEU A 324 17.73 14.56 6.25
CA LEU A 324 16.73 14.51 5.17
C LEU A 324 17.23 13.86 3.87
N TRP A 325 18.57 13.82 3.63
CA TRP A 325 19.08 13.54 2.29
C TRP A 325 20.33 12.64 2.21
N ASN A 326 21.01 12.35 3.29
CA ASN A 326 22.37 11.80 3.25
C ASN A 326 22.50 10.32 3.60
N ASP A 327 21.47 9.65 4.04
CA ASP A 327 21.54 8.22 4.33
C ASP A 327 20.34 7.50 3.75
N TYR A 328 20.58 6.35 3.10
CA TYR A 328 19.53 5.49 2.57
C TYR A 328 18.53 5.04 3.65
N TYR A 329 18.98 4.98 4.90
CA TYR A 329 18.14 4.61 6.05
C TYR A 329 17.70 5.80 6.91
N ASN A 330 18.06 7.01 6.55
CA ASN A 330 17.71 8.20 7.32
C ASN A 330 16.46 8.87 6.75
N HIS A 331 15.34 8.24 7.00
CA HIS A 331 14.07 8.52 6.35
C HIS A 331 13.24 9.54 7.13
N ALA A 332 13.68 10.79 7.20
CA ALA A 332 12.80 11.87 7.68
C ALA A 332 11.56 12.06 6.78
N ASN A 333 11.57 11.45 5.61
CA ASN A 333 10.54 11.47 4.58
C ASN A 333 9.81 10.14 4.38
N GLU A 334 10.16 9.09 5.12
CA GLU A 334 9.39 7.85 5.09
C GLU A 334 8.03 8.02 5.77
N PRO A 335 6.99 7.38 5.23
CA PRO A 335 5.62 7.56 5.66
C PRO A 335 5.28 7.05 7.04
#